data_46f9e19f3f6ad936f0fa895aacc60131
#
_entry.id   46f9e19f3f6ad936f0fa895aacc60131
#
_cell.length_a   1.000
_cell.length_b   1.000
_cell.length_c   1.000
_cell.angle_alpha   90.00
_cell.angle_beta   90.00
_cell.angle_gamma   90.00
#
_symmetry.space_group_name_H-M   'P 1'
#
loop_
_entity.id
_entity.type
_entity.pdbx_description
1 polymer ?
#
loop_
_entity_poly.entity_id
_entity_poly.type
_entity_poly.pdbx_seq_one_letter_code
_entity_poly.pdbx_strand_id
1 'polypeptide(L)'
;MADVKKIATRESYGNALKEYAEEYPNLVVLDADLAAATKTAIFKKAYPDRHIDCGIAECDMMGIAAGLATTGKIPFVSSFAMFAAGRAFEQVRNSIAYPHLNVKIGATHAGISVGEDGATHQCCEDLALMRTIPGMIVMNPSDDVEAKAAVKAALDHDGPVYIRFGRLAVPVMNDRPDYKFEMGKGVVLREGKDVTIIATGLEVGESLEAAEKLAADGISAKVINIHTIKPLDEDLVVAAAKETGKVVTVEEHSVIGGLGSAVCDCLSAKAPTKVMKIGVNDTFGESGPAVELIKKYGLDADSIYAKVKAFVAE
;
A
#
# COMPACT_ATOMS: atom_id res chain seq x y z
N MET A 1 15.40 -7.83 -22.32
CA MET A 1 14.80 -8.19 -21.01
C MET A 1 13.59 -9.06 -21.30
N ALA A 2 13.43 -10.19 -20.62
CA ALA A 2 12.23 -11.01 -20.75
C ALA A 2 11.01 -10.13 -20.39
N ASP A 3 9.88 -10.33 -21.07
CA ASP A 3 8.63 -9.62 -20.80
C ASP A 3 8.19 -9.94 -19.37
N VAL A 4 8.50 -9.05 -18.44
CA VAL A 4 8.10 -9.21 -17.03
C VAL A 4 6.59 -9.03 -16.95
N LYS A 5 5.88 -10.05 -16.47
CA LYS A 5 4.44 -9.99 -16.27
C LYS A 5 4.10 -8.82 -15.34
N LYS A 6 3.16 -7.97 -15.75
CA LYS A 6 2.68 -6.85 -14.96
C LYS A 6 1.19 -7.02 -14.64
N ILE A 7 0.81 -6.83 -13.37
CA ILE A 7 -0.58 -6.94 -12.89
C ILE A 7 -0.87 -5.76 -11.96
N ALA A 8 -2.04 -5.16 -12.11
CA ALA A 8 -2.50 -4.13 -11.16
C ALA A 8 -2.91 -4.78 -9.83
N THR A 9 -2.44 -4.27 -8.70
CA THR A 9 -2.74 -4.88 -7.39
C THR A 9 -4.24 -4.87 -7.06
N ARG A 10 -5.03 -3.92 -7.59
CA ARG A 10 -6.49 -3.95 -7.50
C ARG A 10 -7.12 -5.16 -8.20
N GLU A 11 -6.52 -5.64 -9.30
CA GLU A 11 -6.99 -6.84 -10.01
C GLU A 11 -6.67 -8.10 -9.21
N SER A 12 -5.47 -8.14 -8.62
CA SER A 12 -5.07 -9.19 -7.68
C SER A 12 -6.01 -9.26 -6.48
N TYR A 13 -6.43 -8.11 -5.95
CA TYR A 13 -7.40 -7.98 -4.88
C TYR A 13 -8.75 -8.60 -5.25
N GLY A 14 -9.35 -8.22 -6.38
CA GLY A 14 -10.63 -8.79 -6.83
C GLY A 14 -10.56 -10.30 -7.06
N ASN A 15 -9.46 -10.81 -7.61
CA ASN A 15 -9.22 -12.24 -7.79
C ASN A 15 -9.05 -12.95 -6.44
N ALA A 16 -8.28 -12.39 -5.50
CA ALA A 16 -8.08 -12.96 -4.17
C ALA A 16 -9.40 -13.09 -3.38
N LEU A 17 -10.26 -12.08 -3.41
CA LEU A 17 -11.59 -12.16 -2.78
C LEU A 17 -12.39 -13.34 -3.30
N LYS A 18 -12.38 -13.56 -4.63
CA LYS A 18 -13.05 -14.70 -5.25
C LYS A 18 -12.39 -16.04 -4.86
N GLU A 19 -11.07 -16.11 -4.91
CA GLU A 19 -10.28 -17.32 -4.64
C GLU A 19 -10.50 -17.81 -3.19
N TYR A 20 -10.51 -16.89 -2.21
CA TYR A 20 -10.67 -17.25 -0.79
C TYR A 20 -12.13 -17.39 -0.33
N ALA A 21 -13.11 -17.06 -1.16
CA ALA A 21 -14.52 -17.05 -0.77
C ALA A 21 -15.05 -18.41 -0.26
N GLU A 22 -14.53 -19.53 -0.76
CA GLU A 22 -14.94 -20.87 -0.33
C GLU A 22 -14.38 -21.21 1.06
N GLU A 23 -13.14 -20.79 1.33
CA GLU A 23 -12.49 -20.99 2.64
C GLU A 23 -13.12 -20.11 3.74
N TYR A 24 -13.69 -18.94 3.34
CA TYR A 24 -14.30 -17.97 4.25
C TYR A 24 -15.79 -17.77 3.93
N PRO A 25 -16.69 -18.68 4.35
CA PRO A 25 -18.13 -18.60 4.02
C PRO A 25 -18.83 -17.37 4.66
N ASN A 26 -18.23 -16.75 5.66
CA ASN A 26 -18.67 -15.52 6.30
C ASN A 26 -18.11 -14.23 5.66
N LEU A 27 -17.24 -14.33 4.65
CA LEU A 27 -16.79 -13.19 3.85
C LEU A 27 -17.96 -12.59 3.09
N VAL A 28 -18.15 -11.27 3.22
CA VAL A 28 -19.07 -10.46 2.41
C VAL A 28 -18.31 -9.26 1.85
N VAL A 29 -18.66 -8.84 0.63
CA VAL A 29 -17.97 -7.74 -0.05
C VAL A 29 -18.95 -6.61 -0.27
N LEU A 30 -18.57 -5.39 0.14
CA LEU A 30 -19.37 -4.19 -0.05
C LEU A 30 -18.66 -3.22 -1.00
N ASP A 31 -19.43 -2.52 -1.80
CA ASP A 31 -18.92 -1.52 -2.74
C ASP A 31 -19.80 -0.28 -2.75
N ALA A 32 -19.25 0.85 -3.14
CA ALA A 32 -19.96 2.13 -3.26
C ALA A 32 -20.10 2.54 -4.75
N ASP A 33 -20.80 1.70 -5.53
CA ASP A 33 -21.05 1.88 -6.99
C ASP A 33 -19.75 1.93 -7.83
N LEU A 34 -18.68 1.30 -7.37
CA LEU A 34 -17.37 1.27 -8.05
C LEU A 34 -16.85 -0.15 -8.33
N ALA A 35 -17.73 -1.17 -8.27
CA ALA A 35 -17.31 -2.58 -8.35
C ALA A 35 -16.47 -2.92 -9.60
N ALA A 36 -16.73 -2.29 -10.74
CA ALA A 36 -15.92 -2.47 -11.95
C ALA A 36 -14.50 -1.90 -11.82
N ALA A 37 -14.36 -0.75 -11.19
CA ALA A 37 -13.08 -0.05 -10.99
C ALA A 37 -12.25 -0.69 -9.87
N THR A 38 -12.86 -1.02 -8.74
CA THR A 38 -12.24 -1.70 -7.58
C THR A 38 -11.94 -3.17 -7.84
N LYS A 39 -12.52 -3.75 -8.90
CA LYS A 39 -12.46 -5.17 -9.28
C LYS A 39 -13.27 -6.10 -8.37
N THR A 40 -14.06 -5.60 -7.44
CA THR A 40 -15.01 -6.40 -6.65
C THR A 40 -16.10 -7.03 -7.50
N ALA A 41 -16.33 -6.53 -8.74
CA ALA A 41 -17.19 -7.16 -9.73
C ALA A 41 -16.79 -8.62 -10.04
N ILE A 42 -15.51 -8.99 -9.86
CA ILE A 42 -15.04 -10.38 -10.00
C ILE A 42 -15.69 -11.27 -8.93
N PHE A 43 -15.73 -10.79 -7.68
CA PHE A 43 -16.40 -11.46 -6.59
C PHE A 43 -17.93 -11.45 -6.78
N LYS A 44 -18.53 -10.30 -7.11
CA LYS A 44 -19.97 -10.14 -7.37
C LYS A 44 -20.48 -11.16 -8.39
N LYS A 45 -19.74 -11.40 -9.46
CA LYS A 45 -20.09 -12.37 -10.50
C LYS A 45 -20.12 -13.82 -9.99
N ALA A 46 -19.21 -14.16 -9.08
CA ALA A 46 -19.09 -15.52 -8.55
C ALA A 46 -20.02 -15.77 -7.35
N TYR A 47 -20.22 -14.75 -6.52
CA TYR A 47 -20.98 -14.83 -5.25
C TYR A 47 -21.93 -13.63 -5.11
N PRO A 48 -22.96 -13.50 -5.98
CA PRO A 48 -23.86 -12.34 -6.00
C PRO A 48 -24.60 -12.12 -4.68
N ASP A 49 -24.97 -13.19 -3.97
CA ASP A 49 -25.69 -13.12 -2.68
C ASP A 49 -24.80 -12.67 -1.50
N ARG A 50 -23.49 -12.54 -1.74
CA ARG A 50 -22.49 -12.10 -0.75
C ARG A 50 -21.85 -10.76 -1.12
N HIS A 51 -22.36 -10.10 -2.17
CA HIS A 51 -21.95 -8.77 -2.59
C HIS A 51 -23.07 -7.77 -2.38
N ILE A 52 -22.76 -6.65 -1.74
CA ILE A 52 -23.71 -5.57 -1.42
C ILE A 52 -23.18 -4.30 -2.09
N ASP A 53 -23.98 -3.70 -2.96
CA ASP A 53 -23.73 -2.37 -3.49
C ASP A 53 -24.51 -1.35 -2.67
N CYS A 54 -23.80 -0.46 -2.00
CA CYS A 54 -24.39 0.54 -1.11
C CYS A 54 -24.71 1.86 -1.84
N GLY A 55 -24.47 1.92 -3.17
CA GLY A 55 -24.53 3.16 -3.92
C GLY A 55 -23.38 4.10 -3.56
N ILE A 56 -23.41 5.34 -4.04
CA ILE A 56 -22.37 6.37 -3.77
C ILE A 56 -22.55 6.92 -2.36
N ALA A 57 -22.31 6.08 -1.35
CA ALA A 57 -22.55 6.36 0.07
C ALA A 57 -21.50 5.70 0.98
N GLU A 58 -20.25 6.13 0.88
CA GLU A 58 -19.12 5.47 1.57
C GLU A 58 -19.25 5.49 3.08
N CYS A 59 -19.80 6.56 3.67
CA CYS A 59 -20.04 6.64 5.11
C CYS A 59 -21.08 5.59 5.57
N ASP A 60 -22.14 5.42 4.79
CA ASP A 60 -23.18 4.41 5.06
C ASP A 60 -22.63 3.00 4.87
N MET A 61 -21.87 2.75 3.80
CA MET A 61 -21.17 1.49 3.56
C MET A 61 -20.30 1.07 4.76
N MET A 62 -19.54 1.98 5.36
CA MET A 62 -18.75 1.70 6.56
C MET A 62 -19.64 1.36 7.77
N GLY A 63 -20.78 2.05 7.92
CA GLY A 63 -21.77 1.75 8.97
C GLY A 63 -22.42 0.38 8.79
N ILE A 64 -22.82 0.03 7.56
CA ILE A 64 -23.36 -1.29 7.20
C ILE A 64 -22.33 -2.39 7.49
N ALA A 65 -21.08 -2.19 7.08
CA ALA A 65 -20.01 -3.14 7.35
C ALA A 65 -19.76 -3.35 8.84
N ALA A 66 -19.75 -2.27 9.63
CA ALA A 66 -19.65 -2.35 11.08
C ALA A 66 -20.79 -3.21 11.68
N GLY A 67 -22.02 -2.98 11.25
CA GLY A 67 -23.18 -3.78 11.67
C GLY A 67 -23.05 -5.24 11.27
N LEU A 68 -22.64 -5.56 10.04
CA LEU A 68 -22.42 -6.93 9.58
C LEU A 68 -21.31 -7.63 10.38
N ALA A 69 -20.24 -6.95 10.73
CA ALA A 69 -19.18 -7.54 11.54
C ALA A 69 -19.65 -7.98 12.92
N THR A 70 -20.62 -7.28 13.54
CA THR A 70 -21.22 -7.70 14.82
C THR A 70 -22.02 -9.00 14.74
N THR A 71 -22.38 -9.43 13.52
CA THR A 71 -23.10 -10.69 13.27
C THR A 71 -22.17 -11.87 12.91
N GLY A 72 -20.85 -11.71 13.05
CA GLY A 72 -19.85 -12.72 12.71
C GLY A 72 -19.49 -12.79 11.22
N LYS A 73 -19.90 -11.81 10.40
CA LYS A 73 -19.42 -11.67 9.03
C LYS A 73 -18.03 -11.03 9.01
N ILE A 74 -17.29 -11.25 7.93
CA ILE A 74 -16.04 -10.57 7.62
C ILE A 74 -16.29 -9.64 6.42
N PRO A 75 -16.69 -8.39 6.64
CA PRO A 75 -16.91 -7.44 5.55
C PRO A 75 -15.58 -6.96 4.96
N PHE A 76 -15.44 -7.05 3.63
CA PHE A 76 -14.49 -6.28 2.85
C PHE A 76 -15.22 -5.12 2.19
N VAL A 77 -14.88 -3.89 2.56
CA VAL A 77 -15.46 -2.67 1.97
C VAL A 77 -14.52 -2.08 0.94
N SER A 78 -15.04 -1.70 -0.22
CA SER A 78 -14.24 -1.26 -1.35
C SER A 78 -14.75 0.05 -1.93
N SER A 79 -13.83 1.00 -2.08
CA SER A 79 -14.00 2.25 -2.81
C SER A 79 -12.62 2.76 -3.21
N PHE A 80 -12.54 3.93 -3.84
CA PHE A 80 -11.25 4.61 -4.02
C PHE A 80 -10.71 5.07 -2.67
N ALA A 81 -9.40 5.08 -2.53
CA ALA A 81 -8.72 5.43 -1.28
C ALA A 81 -9.16 6.80 -0.75
N MET A 82 -9.33 7.80 -1.63
CA MET A 82 -9.81 9.13 -1.26
C MET A 82 -11.17 9.09 -0.56
N PHE A 83 -12.05 8.20 -0.99
CA PHE A 83 -13.40 8.12 -0.44
C PHE A 83 -13.47 7.17 0.77
N ALA A 84 -12.75 6.06 0.73
CA ALA A 84 -12.68 5.13 1.87
C ALA A 84 -11.95 5.73 3.07
N ALA A 85 -10.80 6.37 2.84
CA ALA A 85 -9.97 6.95 3.91
C ALA A 85 -10.32 8.41 4.23
N GLY A 86 -10.60 9.23 3.21
CA GLY A 86 -10.89 10.66 3.41
C GLY A 86 -12.35 10.91 3.81
N ARG A 87 -13.31 10.61 2.92
CA ARG A 87 -14.73 10.89 3.17
C ARG A 87 -15.29 10.14 4.38
N ALA A 88 -15.00 8.85 4.50
CA ALA A 88 -15.54 7.98 5.54
C ALA A 88 -14.63 7.84 6.78
N PHE A 89 -13.64 8.73 6.96
CA PHE A 89 -12.63 8.62 8.03
C PHE A 89 -13.25 8.48 9.42
N GLU A 90 -14.29 9.27 9.72
CA GLU A 90 -14.94 9.25 11.04
C GLU A 90 -15.61 7.89 11.29
N GLN A 91 -16.32 7.32 10.30
CA GLN A 91 -16.97 6.02 10.41
C GLN A 91 -15.93 4.89 10.54
N VAL A 92 -14.83 4.95 9.80
CA VAL A 92 -13.72 4.00 9.96
C VAL A 92 -13.16 4.06 11.38
N ARG A 93 -12.93 5.26 11.91
CA ARG A 93 -12.40 5.47 13.26
C ARG A 93 -13.37 5.03 14.35
N ASN A 94 -14.61 5.52 14.31
CA ASN A 94 -15.55 5.40 15.43
C ASN A 94 -16.45 4.17 15.33
N SER A 95 -16.90 3.81 14.12
CA SER A 95 -17.80 2.68 13.95
C SER A 95 -17.08 1.35 13.76
N ILE A 96 -15.84 1.35 13.24
CA ILE A 96 -15.07 0.14 12.94
C ILE A 96 -13.91 -0.04 13.93
N ALA A 97 -13.00 0.92 14.00
CA ALA A 97 -11.74 0.73 14.74
C ALA A 97 -11.92 0.86 16.26
N TYR A 98 -12.69 1.83 16.74
CA TYR A 98 -12.90 2.03 18.18
C TYR A 98 -13.50 0.79 18.88
N PRO A 99 -14.56 0.13 18.32
CA PRO A 99 -15.06 -1.12 18.87
C PRO A 99 -14.26 -2.36 18.42
N HIS A 100 -13.15 -2.17 17.69
CA HIS A 100 -12.27 -3.23 17.18
C HIS A 100 -12.99 -4.29 16.33
N LEU A 101 -13.85 -3.87 15.42
CA LEU A 101 -14.63 -4.76 14.58
C LEU A 101 -13.81 -5.36 13.43
N ASN A 102 -14.12 -6.60 13.09
CA ASN A 102 -13.45 -7.37 12.04
C ASN A 102 -13.87 -6.92 10.63
N VAL A 103 -13.56 -5.68 10.27
CA VAL A 103 -13.83 -5.09 8.95
C VAL A 103 -12.52 -4.86 8.20
N LYS A 104 -12.49 -5.22 6.91
CA LYS A 104 -11.36 -5.02 6.01
C LYS A 104 -11.68 -3.94 5.00
N ILE A 105 -10.79 -2.97 4.85
CA ILE A 105 -10.96 -1.86 3.93
C ILE A 105 -10.01 -2.06 2.77
N GLY A 106 -10.52 -2.52 1.63
CA GLY A 106 -9.79 -2.70 0.38
C GLY A 106 -9.87 -1.43 -0.47
N ALA A 107 -9.00 -0.47 -0.17
CA ALA A 107 -8.97 0.83 -0.82
C ALA A 107 -8.15 0.79 -2.11
N THR A 108 -8.76 1.11 -3.25
CA THR A 108 -8.07 1.12 -4.54
C THR A 108 -7.81 2.54 -5.04
N HIS A 109 -7.06 2.68 -6.13
CA HIS A 109 -6.80 3.98 -6.77
C HIS A 109 -6.18 5.00 -5.80
N ALA A 110 -5.21 4.58 -4.99
CA ALA A 110 -4.47 5.51 -4.16
C ALA A 110 -3.29 6.14 -4.91
N GLY A 111 -2.85 7.32 -4.47
CA GLY A 111 -1.67 8.01 -4.99
C GLY A 111 -1.89 8.78 -6.27
N ILE A 112 -0.80 9.22 -6.87
CA ILE A 112 -0.75 10.03 -8.09
C ILE A 112 -1.12 9.21 -9.34
N SER A 113 -0.86 7.90 -9.32
CA SER A 113 -1.11 6.99 -10.44
C SER A 113 -2.60 6.72 -10.73
N VAL A 114 -3.51 7.33 -9.99
CA VAL A 114 -4.91 7.45 -10.40
C VAL A 114 -5.02 8.09 -11.79
N GLY A 115 -4.16 9.07 -12.06
CA GLY A 115 -3.99 9.60 -13.41
C GLY A 115 -5.01 10.67 -13.77
N GLU A 116 -5.80 10.42 -14.82
CA GLU A 116 -6.66 11.38 -15.48
C GLU A 116 -7.76 11.96 -14.60
N ASP A 117 -8.24 11.19 -13.60
CA ASP A 117 -9.26 11.65 -12.63
C ASP A 117 -8.78 12.84 -11.78
N GLY A 118 -7.48 13.01 -11.64
CA GLY A 118 -6.85 14.20 -11.06
C GLY A 118 -6.95 14.31 -9.54
N ALA A 119 -6.59 15.49 -9.03
CA ALA A 119 -6.36 15.79 -7.62
C ALA A 119 -7.53 15.41 -6.68
N THR A 120 -8.77 15.45 -7.15
CA THR A 120 -9.94 15.12 -6.33
C THR A 120 -10.09 13.63 -6.03
N HIS A 121 -9.41 12.78 -6.80
CA HIS A 121 -9.44 11.32 -6.68
C HIS A 121 -8.10 10.74 -6.24
N GLN A 122 -7.00 11.46 -6.48
CA GLN A 122 -5.65 11.09 -6.06
C GLN A 122 -5.51 11.23 -4.55
N CYS A 123 -5.46 10.13 -3.83
CA CYS A 123 -5.28 10.14 -2.38
C CYS A 123 -3.80 9.97 -2.04
N CYS A 124 -3.17 11.05 -1.61
CA CYS A 124 -1.79 11.04 -1.14
C CYS A 124 -1.69 11.09 0.40
N GLU A 125 -2.81 10.92 1.11
CA GLU A 125 -2.94 11.09 2.56
C GLU A 125 -3.46 9.83 3.28
N ASP A 126 -3.89 8.82 2.56
CA ASP A 126 -4.58 7.64 3.11
C ASP A 126 -3.75 6.86 4.13
N LEU A 127 -2.46 6.63 3.84
CA LEU A 127 -1.57 5.95 4.79
C LEU A 127 -1.40 6.76 6.07
N ALA A 128 -1.25 8.08 5.96
CA ALA A 128 -1.15 8.97 7.10
C ALA A 128 -2.41 8.90 7.98
N LEU A 129 -3.58 9.03 7.37
CA LEU A 129 -4.87 8.98 8.06
C LEU A 129 -5.07 7.64 8.78
N MET A 130 -4.86 6.53 8.09
CA MET A 130 -5.10 5.19 8.64
C MET A 130 -4.08 4.82 9.71
N ARG A 131 -2.83 5.26 9.59
CA ARG A 131 -1.80 5.04 10.62
C ARG A 131 -2.13 5.68 11.96
N THR A 132 -2.87 6.80 11.98
CA THR A 132 -3.24 7.49 13.23
C THR A 132 -4.31 6.75 14.04
N ILE A 133 -5.06 5.83 13.41
CA ILE A 133 -6.17 5.12 14.06
C ILE A 133 -5.62 3.99 14.95
N PRO A 134 -5.90 3.97 16.28
CA PRO A 134 -5.47 2.89 17.16
C PRO A 134 -5.99 1.53 16.71
N GLY A 135 -5.14 0.48 16.77
CA GLY A 135 -5.50 -0.89 16.42
C GLY A 135 -5.64 -1.16 14.91
N MET A 136 -5.65 -0.15 14.04
CA MET A 136 -5.71 -0.33 12.59
C MET A 136 -4.39 -0.91 12.07
N ILE A 137 -4.47 -2.01 11.33
CA ILE A 137 -3.35 -2.51 10.51
C ILE A 137 -3.38 -1.78 9.16
N VAL A 138 -2.21 -1.38 8.66
CA VAL A 138 -2.09 -0.65 7.38
C VAL A 138 -1.09 -1.35 6.46
N MET A 139 -1.58 -1.82 5.32
CA MET A 139 -0.79 -2.55 4.32
C MET A 139 -0.84 -1.88 2.95
N ASN A 140 0.26 -1.96 2.21
CA ASN A 140 0.41 -1.49 0.83
C ASN A 140 1.27 -2.48 0.03
N PRO A 141 0.69 -3.56 -0.52
CA PRO A 141 1.41 -4.59 -1.25
C PRO A 141 2.02 -4.07 -2.56
N SER A 142 3.16 -4.64 -2.93
CA SER A 142 3.99 -4.20 -4.06
C SER A 142 3.67 -4.90 -5.39
N ASP A 143 3.06 -6.09 -5.37
CA ASP A 143 2.76 -6.87 -6.58
C ASP A 143 1.55 -7.83 -6.42
N ASP A 144 1.28 -8.66 -7.45
CA ASP A 144 0.18 -9.63 -7.48
C ASP A 144 0.27 -10.65 -6.33
N VAL A 145 1.44 -11.23 -6.12
CA VAL A 145 1.66 -12.28 -5.11
C VAL A 145 1.42 -11.71 -3.71
N GLU A 146 2.01 -10.58 -3.45
CA GLU A 146 1.91 -9.89 -2.17
C GLU A 146 0.50 -9.36 -1.91
N ALA A 147 -0.20 -8.84 -2.94
CA ALA A 147 -1.57 -8.37 -2.82
C ALA A 147 -2.53 -9.50 -2.42
N LYS A 148 -2.41 -10.68 -3.04
CA LYS A 148 -3.21 -11.86 -2.68
C LYS A 148 -2.90 -12.33 -1.27
N ALA A 149 -1.61 -12.40 -0.91
CA ALA A 149 -1.18 -12.78 0.43
C ALA A 149 -1.65 -11.79 1.51
N ALA A 150 -1.66 -10.48 1.23
CA ALA A 150 -2.18 -9.46 2.12
C ALA A 150 -3.70 -9.63 2.36
N VAL A 151 -4.48 -9.96 1.32
CA VAL A 151 -5.91 -10.27 1.46
C VAL A 151 -6.12 -11.50 2.35
N LYS A 152 -5.34 -12.58 2.14
CA LYS A 152 -5.41 -13.79 2.98
C LYS A 152 -5.07 -13.47 4.43
N ALA A 153 -3.98 -12.77 4.67
CA ALA A 153 -3.56 -12.38 6.01
C ALA A 153 -4.58 -11.47 6.72
N ALA A 154 -5.26 -10.61 5.96
CA ALA A 154 -6.36 -9.80 6.49
C ALA A 154 -7.58 -10.66 6.86
N LEU A 155 -7.91 -11.69 6.07
CA LEU A 155 -9.00 -12.63 6.39
C LEU A 155 -8.70 -13.45 7.67
N ASP A 156 -7.44 -13.82 7.88
CA ASP A 156 -6.99 -14.57 9.06
C ASP A 156 -6.90 -13.70 10.33
N HIS A 157 -6.81 -12.39 10.18
CA HIS A 157 -6.69 -11.46 11.31
C HIS A 157 -8.08 -11.05 11.83
N ASP A 158 -8.27 -11.10 13.14
CA ASP A 158 -9.47 -10.55 13.78
C ASP A 158 -9.23 -9.09 14.20
N GLY A 159 -9.90 -8.17 13.53
CA GLY A 159 -9.75 -6.72 13.76
C GLY A 159 -9.71 -5.89 12.47
N PRO A 160 -9.61 -4.57 12.59
CA PRO A 160 -9.66 -3.67 11.44
C PRO A 160 -8.35 -3.66 10.65
N VAL A 161 -8.47 -3.79 9.32
CA VAL A 161 -7.32 -3.76 8.41
C VAL A 161 -7.63 -2.82 7.24
N TYR A 162 -6.69 -1.95 6.93
CA TYR A 162 -6.68 -1.13 5.72
C TYR A 162 -5.63 -1.67 4.75
N ILE A 163 -6.03 -1.96 3.52
CA ILE A 163 -5.13 -2.41 2.45
C ILE A 163 -5.25 -1.46 1.27
N ARG A 164 -4.13 -0.89 0.87
CA ARG A 164 -4.01 0.04 -0.24
C ARG A 164 -3.65 -0.68 -1.53
N PHE A 165 -4.41 -0.47 -2.60
CA PHE A 165 -4.16 -1.07 -3.91
C PHE A 165 -4.01 0.00 -4.99
N GLY A 166 -3.04 -0.22 -5.90
CA GLY A 166 -2.78 0.67 -7.04
C GLY A 166 -3.64 0.38 -8.26
N ARG A 167 -3.81 1.41 -9.12
CA ARG A 167 -4.47 1.32 -10.43
C ARG A 167 -3.53 0.78 -11.50
N LEU A 168 -2.26 1.22 -11.50
CA LEU A 168 -1.27 0.81 -12.49
C LEU A 168 -0.88 -0.66 -12.34
N ALA A 169 -0.59 -1.30 -13.47
CA ALA A 169 0.02 -2.62 -13.48
C ALA A 169 1.50 -2.53 -13.12
N VAL A 170 1.91 -3.27 -12.09
CA VAL A 170 3.27 -3.33 -11.57
C VAL A 170 3.93 -4.66 -11.88
N PRO A 171 5.27 -4.74 -11.98
CA PRO A 171 5.98 -6.00 -12.17
C PRO A 171 5.68 -7.01 -11.06
N VAL A 172 5.53 -8.28 -11.41
CA VAL A 172 5.45 -9.37 -10.43
C VAL A 172 6.88 -9.74 -10.00
N MET A 173 7.23 -9.43 -8.76
CA MET A 173 8.59 -9.55 -8.22
C MET A 173 8.72 -10.65 -7.17
N ASN A 174 7.63 -10.98 -6.49
CA ASN A 174 7.59 -11.92 -5.37
C ASN A 174 7.17 -13.34 -5.78
N ASP A 175 7.03 -13.65 -7.09
CA ASP A 175 6.76 -15.00 -7.58
C ASP A 175 8.05 -15.85 -7.54
N ARG A 176 8.46 -16.20 -6.33
CA ARG A 176 9.66 -16.96 -6.03
C ARG A 176 9.41 -17.94 -4.87
N PRO A 177 10.01 -19.14 -4.88
CA PRO A 177 9.70 -20.20 -3.91
C PRO A 177 10.04 -19.87 -2.44
N ASP A 178 10.97 -18.95 -2.23
CA ASP A 178 11.42 -18.52 -0.90
C ASP A 178 10.61 -17.33 -0.33
N TYR A 179 9.72 -16.72 -1.13
CA TYR A 179 8.90 -15.61 -0.66
C TYR A 179 7.86 -16.09 0.35
N LYS A 180 7.81 -15.41 1.49
CA LYS A 180 6.80 -15.61 2.52
C LYS A 180 6.25 -14.25 2.94
N PHE A 181 4.94 -14.11 2.88
CA PHE A 181 4.26 -12.94 3.44
C PHE A 181 4.05 -13.14 4.93
N GLU A 182 4.49 -12.20 5.72
CA GLU A 182 4.22 -12.14 7.16
C GLU A 182 3.83 -10.71 7.53
N MET A 183 2.58 -10.54 8.00
CA MET A 183 2.07 -9.23 8.39
C MET A 183 2.94 -8.59 9.47
N GLY A 184 3.36 -7.35 9.26
CA GLY A 184 4.26 -6.64 10.16
C GLY A 184 5.76 -6.88 9.91
N LYS A 185 6.12 -7.67 8.88
CA LYS A 185 7.51 -7.89 8.49
C LYS A 185 7.81 -7.24 7.15
N GLY A 186 9.04 -6.71 7.02
CA GLY A 186 9.56 -6.24 5.75
C GLY A 186 10.35 -7.33 5.03
N VAL A 187 10.62 -7.13 3.74
CA VAL A 187 11.35 -8.08 2.89
C VAL A 187 12.56 -7.41 2.27
N VAL A 188 13.76 -7.94 2.49
CA VAL A 188 14.96 -7.51 1.78
C VAL A 188 14.92 -8.11 0.38
N LEU A 189 14.78 -7.26 -0.63
CA LEU A 189 14.75 -7.66 -2.05
C LEU A 189 16.11 -7.59 -2.71
N ARG A 190 16.98 -6.74 -2.21
CA ARG A 190 18.36 -6.55 -2.67
C ARG A 190 19.27 -6.19 -1.52
N GLU A 191 20.41 -6.86 -1.41
CA GLU A 191 21.45 -6.50 -0.46
C GLU A 191 22.28 -5.31 -0.96
N GLY A 192 22.83 -4.51 -0.01
CA GLY A 192 23.65 -3.36 -0.30
C GLY A 192 24.25 -2.78 0.98
N LYS A 193 25.30 -1.95 0.84
CA LYS A 193 26.09 -1.46 1.99
C LYS A 193 26.27 0.07 2.04
N ASP A 194 25.94 0.80 0.96
CA ASP A 194 26.23 2.23 0.89
C ASP A 194 25.01 3.10 1.26
N VAL A 195 23.81 2.59 0.97
CA VAL A 195 22.53 3.23 1.28
C VAL A 195 21.42 2.19 1.37
N THR A 196 20.44 2.41 2.24
CA THR A 196 19.20 1.61 2.26
C THR A 196 18.06 2.40 1.64
N ILE A 197 17.37 1.82 0.65
CA ILE A 197 16.12 2.31 0.07
C ILE A 197 14.98 1.47 0.66
N ILE A 198 14.07 2.10 1.39
CA ILE A 198 12.89 1.49 1.97
C ILE A 198 11.67 1.96 1.17
N ALA A 199 11.04 1.06 0.47
CA ALA A 199 9.93 1.39 -0.43
C ALA A 199 8.65 0.60 -0.07
N THR A 200 7.50 1.05 -0.59
CA THR A 200 6.21 0.38 -0.43
C THR A 200 5.36 0.50 -1.71
N GLY A 201 4.51 -0.49 -1.94
CA GLY A 201 3.59 -0.50 -3.08
C GLY A 201 4.31 -0.41 -4.43
N LEU A 202 3.79 0.44 -5.33
CA LEU A 202 4.33 0.68 -6.66
C LEU A 202 5.82 1.04 -6.63
N GLU A 203 6.24 1.82 -5.64
CA GLU A 203 7.60 2.37 -5.55
C GLU A 203 8.67 1.31 -5.29
N VAL A 204 8.29 0.08 -4.95
CA VAL A 204 9.25 -1.03 -4.79
C VAL A 204 9.89 -1.39 -6.13
N GLY A 205 9.09 -1.47 -7.20
CA GLY A 205 9.60 -1.75 -8.55
C GLY A 205 10.52 -0.64 -9.06
N GLU A 206 10.12 0.61 -8.91
CA GLU A 206 10.92 1.79 -9.29
C GLU A 206 12.22 1.87 -8.49
N SER A 207 12.19 1.52 -7.20
CA SER A 207 13.37 1.47 -6.33
C SER A 207 14.36 0.38 -6.71
N LEU A 208 13.89 -0.79 -7.13
CA LEU A 208 14.76 -1.88 -7.62
C LEU A 208 15.46 -1.46 -8.92
N GLU A 209 14.73 -0.86 -9.87
CA GLU A 209 15.33 -0.35 -11.10
C GLU A 209 16.33 0.78 -10.82
N ALA A 210 16.03 1.69 -9.91
CA ALA A 210 16.97 2.73 -9.47
C ALA A 210 18.24 2.14 -8.84
N ALA A 211 18.10 1.07 -8.03
CA ALA A 211 19.24 0.39 -7.42
C ALA A 211 20.14 -0.32 -8.45
N GLU A 212 19.59 -0.80 -9.58
CA GLU A 212 20.40 -1.32 -10.68
C GLU A 212 21.22 -0.22 -11.35
N LYS A 213 20.64 0.97 -11.56
CA LYS A 213 21.34 2.14 -12.11
C LYS A 213 22.43 2.62 -11.16
N LEU A 214 22.16 2.65 -9.84
CA LEU A 214 23.16 2.99 -8.82
C LEU A 214 24.34 2.02 -8.84
N ALA A 215 24.08 0.72 -9.00
CA ALA A 215 25.13 -0.29 -9.06
C ALA A 215 26.06 -0.12 -10.28
N ALA A 216 25.53 0.34 -11.42
CA ALA A 216 26.34 0.67 -12.59
C ALA A 216 27.34 1.82 -12.31
N ASP A 217 27.04 2.69 -11.36
CA ASP A 217 27.94 3.75 -10.86
C ASP A 217 28.78 3.34 -9.64
N GLY A 218 28.73 2.05 -9.25
CA GLY A 218 29.50 1.52 -8.12
C GLY A 218 28.87 1.79 -6.74
N ILE A 219 27.62 2.23 -6.69
CA ILE A 219 26.87 2.47 -5.43
C ILE A 219 26.02 1.23 -5.10
N SER A 220 26.30 0.59 -3.96
CA SER A 220 25.64 -0.61 -3.50
C SER A 220 24.42 -0.28 -2.63
N ALA A 221 23.24 -0.20 -3.25
CA ALA A 221 22.00 0.10 -2.56
C ALA A 221 21.29 -1.18 -2.08
N LYS A 222 20.95 -1.23 -0.78
CA LYS A 222 20.01 -2.21 -0.20
C LYS A 222 18.59 -1.74 -0.51
N VAL A 223 17.71 -2.66 -0.95
CA VAL A 223 16.29 -2.35 -1.19
C VAL A 223 15.43 -3.22 -0.29
N ILE A 224 14.59 -2.57 0.50
CA ILE A 224 13.64 -3.20 1.42
C ILE A 224 12.23 -2.83 1.00
N ASN A 225 11.38 -3.84 0.83
CA ASN A 225 9.95 -3.68 0.69
C ASN A 225 9.28 -3.70 2.07
N ILE A 226 8.60 -2.63 2.43
CA ILE A 226 7.74 -2.53 3.61
C ILE A 226 6.28 -2.58 3.14
N HIS A 227 5.72 -3.77 3.02
CA HIS A 227 4.32 -3.99 2.66
C HIS A 227 3.35 -3.75 3.82
N THR A 228 3.81 -3.80 5.07
CA THR A 228 3.03 -3.46 6.26
C THR A 228 3.63 -2.22 6.92
N ILE A 229 2.91 -1.11 6.84
CA ILE A 229 3.40 0.17 7.35
C ILE A 229 3.05 0.33 8.84
N LYS A 230 1.98 -0.32 9.27
CA LYS A 230 1.58 -0.42 10.67
C LYS A 230 1.03 -1.82 10.96
N PRO A 231 1.65 -2.59 11.89
CA PRO A 231 2.91 -2.27 12.57
C PRO A 231 4.10 -2.25 11.60
N LEU A 232 5.06 -1.36 11.85
CA LEU A 232 6.31 -1.31 11.10
C LEU A 232 7.26 -2.41 11.59
N ASP A 233 8.03 -3.04 10.71
CA ASP A 233 9.17 -3.90 11.09
C ASP A 233 10.35 -3.03 11.55
N GLU A 234 10.26 -2.55 12.78
CA GLU A 234 11.25 -1.63 13.36
C GLU A 234 12.62 -2.28 13.47
N ASP A 235 12.69 -3.58 13.74
CA ASP A 235 13.96 -4.31 13.90
C ASP A 235 14.72 -4.35 12.55
N LEU A 236 14.02 -4.64 11.46
CA LEU A 236 14.61 -4.61 10.11
C LEU A 236 15.07 -3.20 9.72
N VAL A 237 14.24 -2.18 9.97
CA VAL A 237 14.55 -0.77 9.68
C VAL A 237 15.81 -0.32 10.45
N VAL A 238 15.89 -0.63 11.74
CA VAL A 238 17.03 -0.29 12.60
C VAL A 238 18.30 -1.03 12.17
N ALA A 239 18.19 -2.32 11.86
CA ALA A 239 19.34 -3.11 11.40
C ALA A 239 19.91 -2.54 10.09
N ALA A 240 19.05 -2.27 9.11
CA ALA A 240 19.45 -1.72 7.83
C ALA A 240 20.08 -0.31 7.95
N ALA A 241 19.50 0.54 8.80
CA ALA A 241 20.04 1.87 9.06
C ALA A 241 21.44 1.83 9.69
N LYS A 242 21.67 0.90 10.63
CA LYS A 242 23.00 0.71 11.24
C LYS A 242 24.03 0.18 10.25
N GLU A 243 23.59 -0.66 9.30
CA GLU A 243 24.48 -1.27 8.30
C GLU A 243 24.96 -0.24 7.28
N THR A 244 24.05 0.60 6.76
CA THR A 244 24.37 1.50 5.64
C THR A 244 24.63 2.96 6.07
N GLY A 245 24.17 3.37 7.25
CA GLY A 245 24.33 4.73 7.78
C GLY A 245 23.52 5.81 7.04
N LYS A 246 22.85 5.47 5.92
CA LYS A 246 22.02 6.37 5.11
C LYS A 246 20.74 5.65 4.70
N VAL A 247 19.59 6.28 4.93
CA VAL A 247 18.28 5.71 4.59
C VAL A 247 17.52 6.64 3.65
N VAL A 248 16.88 6.07 2.64
CA VAL A 248 15.95 6.74 1.74
C VAL A 248 14.62 6.02 1.82
N THR A 249 13.51 6.74 2.00
CA THR A 249 12.17 6.17 1.90
C THR A 249 11.51 6.59 0.60
N VAL A 250 10.78 5.67 -0.04
CA VAL A 250 10.10 5.93 -1.32
C VAL A 250 8.65 5.46 -1.23
N GLU A 251 7.73 6.38 -1.47
CA GLU A 251 6.29 6.14 -1.38
C GLU A 251 5.49 7.01 -2.35
N GLU A 252 4.51 6.44 -3.01
CA GLU A 252 3.52 7.18 -3.81
C GLU A 252 2.45 7.79 -2.90
N HIS A 253 2.91 8.66 -2.00
CA HIS A 253 2.13 9.28 -0.93
C HIS A 253 2.80 10.59 -0.53
N SER A 254 2.09 11.45 0.22
CA SER A 254 2.72 12.62 0.84
C SER A 254 3.93 12.20 1.69
N VAL A 255 5.01 12.98 1.63
CA VAL A 255 6.17 12.80 2.52
C VAL A 255 5.82 13.07 3.99
N ILE A 256 4.59 13.51 4.27
CA ILE A 256 4.06 13.79 5.60
C ILE A 256 3.13 12.65 6.05
N GLY A 257 3.47 11.98 7.13
CA GLY A 257 2.61 10.99 7.81
C GLY A 257 2.64 9.56 7.27
N GLY A 258 3.19 9.30 6.06
CA GLY A 258 3.24 7.98 5.45
C GLY A 258 4.41 7.10 5.95
N LEU A 259 4.96 6.28 5.03
CA LEU A 259 6.10 5.39 5.30
C LEU A 259 7.32 6.15 5.80
N GLY A 260 7.69 7.23 5.12
CA GLY A 260 8.86 8.03 5.50
C GLY A 260 8.76 8.58 6.91
N SER A 261 7.58 9.00 7.35
CA SER A 261 7.35 9.42 8.73
C SER A 261 7.47 8.26 9.71
N ALA A 262 6.91 7.08 9.39
CA ALA A 262 7.04 5.89 10.24
C ALA A 262 8.50 5.49 10.45
N VAL A 263 9.29 5.49 9.37
CA VAL A 263 10.74 5.19 9.43
C VAL A 263 11.49 6.25 10.23
N CYS A 264 11.20 7.54 10.02
CA CYS A 264 11.81 8.62 10.81
C CYS A 264 11.48 8.51 12.30
N ASP A 265 10.23 8.25 12.67
CA ASP A 265 9.81 8.07 14.06
C ASP A 265 10.58 6.91 14.72
N CYS A 266 10.68 5.77 14.03
CA CYS A 266 11.44 4.61 14.50
C CYS A 266 12.93 4.94 14.67
N LEU A 267 13.56 5.51 13.65
CA LEU A 267 15.01 5.77 13.65
C LEU A 267 15.40 6.88 14.63
N SER A 268 14.61 7.93 14.77
CA SER A 268 14.89 9.00 15.74
C SER A 268 14.94 8.47 17.17
N ALA A 269 14.13 7.46 17.50
CA ALA A 269 14.06 6.86 18.83
C ALA A 269 15.13 5.76 19.07
N LYS A 270 15.43 4.94 18.02
CA LYS A 270 16.20 3.69 18.21
C LYS A 270 17.59 3.70 17.57
N ALA A 271 17.80 4.43 16.49
CA ALA A 271 19.06 4.49 15.73
C ALA A 271 19.12 5.78 14.89
N PRO A 272 19.38 6.94 15.50
CA PRO A 272 19.40 8.22 14.79
C PRO A 272 20.26 8.16 13.52
N THR A 273 19.62 8.33 12.38
CA THR A 273 20.22 8.15 11.06
C THR A 273 19.69 9.24 10.11
N LYS A 274 20.53 9.70 9.17
CA LYS A 274 20.11 10.64 8.14
C LYS A 274 19.11 9.95 7.21
N VAL A 275 17.89 10.50 7.09
CA VAL A 275 16.82 9.98 6.25
C VAL A 275 16.43 11.00 5.20
N MET A 276 16.42 10.59 3.92
CA MET A 276 15.81 11.31 2.82
C MET A 276 14.46 10.69 2.49
N LYS A 277 13.41 11.50 2.38
CA LYS A 277 12.09 11.05 1.96
C LYS A 277 11.83 11.40 0.50
N ILE A 278 11.42 10.42 -0.31
CA ILE A 278 10.95 10.59 -1.68
C ILE A 278 9.46 10.25 -1.69
N GLY A 279 8.64 11.20 -2.12
CA GLY A 279 7.18 11.12 -2.16
C GLY A 279 6.63 12.41 -2.76
N VAL A 280 5.34 12.64 -2.58
CA VAL A 280 4.66 13.88 -2.98
C VAL A 280 4.97 14.97 -1.96
N ASN A 281 5.61 16.06 -2.42
CA ASN A 281 6.15 17.12 -1.56
C ASN A 281 5.11 18.22 -1.29
N ASP A 282 4.23 17.99 -0.30
CA ASP A 282 3.24 18.97 0.21
C ASP A 282 2.53 19.74 -0.92
N THR A 283 2.04 19.01 -1.89
CA THR A 283 1.30 19.54 -3.05
C THR A 283 0.18 18.58 -3.45
N PHE A 284 -0.88 19.13 -4.02
CA PHE A 284 -1.93 18.32 -4.63
C PHE A 284 -1.43 17.66 -5.92
N GLY A 285 -2.09 16.58 -6.32
CA GLY A 285 -1.94 15.99 -7.63
C GLY A 285 -2.61 16.83 -8.72
N GLU A 286 -2.63 16.30 -9.93
CA GLU A 286 -3.24 16.90 -11.11
C GLU A 286 -3.68 15.82 -12.11
N SER A 287 -4.51 16.20 -13.08
CA SER A 287 -4.93 15.30 -14.15
C SER A 287 -3.80 15.10 -15.17
N GLY A 288 -3.58 13.87 -15.58
CA GLY A 288 -2.60 13.52 -16.61
C GLY A 288 -2.44 11.99 -16.75
N PRO A 289 -1.68 11.54 -17.76
CA PRO A 289 -1.33 10.12 -17.88
C PRO A 289 -0.54 9.66 -16.65
N ALA A 290 -0.97 8.55 -16.04
CA ALA A 290 -0.44 8.09 -14.75
C ALA A 290 1.10 7.97 -14.73
N VAL A 291 1.70 7.37 -15.78
CA VAL A 291 3.17 7.19 -15.87
C VAL A 291 3.90 8.54 -15.97
N GLU A 292 3.32 9.51 -16.68
CA GLU A 292 3.92 10.85 -16.78
C GLU A 292 3.82 11.61 -15.46
N LEU A 293 2.74 11.41 -14.70
CA LEU A 293 2.63 11.97 -13.36
C LEU A 293 3.66 11.38 -12.40
N ILE A 294 3.85 10.05 -12.39
CA ILE A 294 4.91 9.42 -11.60
C ILE A 294 6.25 10.07 -11.89
N LYS A 295 6.60 10.27 -13.17
CA LYS A 295 7.82 10.96 -13.59
C LYS A 295 7.85 12.42 -13.16
N LYS A 296 6.76 13.17 -13.38
CA LYS A 296 6.66 14.59 -13.03
C LYS A 296 6.85 14.85 -11.54
N TYR A 297 6.31 13.97 -10.70
CA TYR A 297 6.46 14.05 -9.25
C TYR A 297 7.80 13.46 -8.75
N GLY A 298 8.63 12.97 -9.67
CA GLY A 298 9.96 12.45 -9.37
C GLY A 298 9.95 11.15 -8.58
N LEU A 299 9.00 10.28 -8.92
CA LEU A 299 8.76 8.97 -8.32
C LEU A 299 9.17 7.82 -9.25
N ASP A 300 9.60 8.11 -10.48
CA ASP A 300 10.15 7.13 -11.42
C ASP A 300 11.59 6.74 -11.06
N ALA A 301 12.04 5.61 -11.57
CA ALA A 301 13.35 5.04 -11.29
C ALA A 301 14.53 5.99 -11.60
N ASP A 302 14.43 6.79 -12.67
CA ASP A 302 15.47 7.77 -13.03
C ASP A 302 15.56 8.89 -11.99
N SER A 303 14.44 9.39 -11.54
CA SER A 303 14.37 10.44 -10.52
C SER A 303 14.86 9.93 -9.16
N ILE A 304 14.46 8.71 -8.78
CA ILE A 304 14.93 8.05 -7.54
C ILE A 304 16.43 7.87 -7.60
N TYR A 305 16.96 7.29 -8.69
CA TYR A 305 18.40 7.14 -8.90
C TYR A 305 19.15 8.44 -8.73
N ALA A 306 18.72 9.53 -9.40
CA ALA A 306 19.40 10.81 -9.34
C ALA A 306 19.43 11.39 -7.92
N LYS A 307 18.30 11.32 -7.20
CA LYS A 307 18.18 11.81 -5.81
C LYS A 307 19.04 10.97 -4.85
N VAL A 308 19.01 9.65 -4.96
CA VAL A 308 19.79 8.75 -4.09
C VAL A 308 21.28 8.92 -4.34
N LYS A 309 21.71 9.03 -5.60
CA LYS A 309 23.12 9.28 -5.96
C LYS A 309 23.65 10.57 -5.34
N ALA A 310 22.87 11.66 -5.42
CA ALA A 310 23.23 12.93 -4.79
C ALA A 310 23.31 12.80 -3.27
N PHE A 311 22.34 12.12 -2.64
CA PHE A 311 22.30 11.91 -1.19
C PHE A 311 23.47 11.05 -0.67
N VAL A 312 23.92 10.08 -1.45
CA VAL A 312 25.10 9.26 -1.07
C VAL A 312 26.37 10.08 -1.10
N ALA A 313 26.49 11.04 -2.02
CA ALA A 313 27.68 11.91 -2.15
C ALA A 313 27.82 12.97 -1.05
N GLU A 314 26.76 13.30 -0.30
CA GLU A 314 26.78 14.18 0.87
C GLU A 314 27.46 13.51 2.09
#